data_f538db7062fe5e55f532175c8229e5a0
#
_entry.id   f538db7062fe5e55f532175c8229e5a0
#
_cell.length_a   1.000
_cell.length_b   1.000
_cell.length_c   1.000
_cell.angle_alpha   90.00
_cell.angle_beta   90.00
_cell.angle_gamma   90.00
#
_symmetry.space_group_name_H-M   'P 1'
#
loop_
_entity.id
_entity.type
_entity.pdbx_description
1 polymer ?
#
loop_
_entity_poly.entity_id
_entity_poly.type
_entity_poly.pdbx_seq_one_letter_code
_entity_poly.pdbx_strand_id
1 'polypeptide(L)'
;MPEIIAGIRVPDSKLCQEVRELVRDTETDLLYHHSNRVFLFGALTGERRGLEFDCELLYVGAMFHDMGLTDRYSTNERFEVDGANAARDFLRRHAIPESDVDEVWDAIALHTTPGIPQHKRPVVALVTAGVEMDVVGVAYEELTKEQRDQVLA
;
A
#
# COMPACT_ATOMS: atom_id res chain seq x y z
N MET A 1 -6.65 3.51 -20.52
CA MET A 1 -7.86 3.25 -19.73
C MET A 1 -7.48 2.81 -18.32
N PRO A 2 -8.09 3.39 -17.30
CA PRO A 2 -7.81 2.92 -15.95
C PRO A 2 -8.36 1.52 -15.74
N GLU A 3 -7.58 0.72 -15.04
CA GLU A 3 -7.98 -0.63 -14.66
C GLU A 3 -8.93 -0.58 -13.46
N ILE A 4 -9.99 -1.38 -13.50
CA ILE A 4 -10.94 -1.49 -12.39
C ILE A 4 -10.99 -2.95 -11.94
N ILE A 5 -10.71 -3.19 -10.66
CA ILE A 5 -10.71 -4.53 -10.07
C ILE A 5 -11.60 -4.49 -8.83
N ALA A 6 -12.60 -5.38 -8.78
CA ALA A 6 -13.58 -5.44 -7.68
C ALA A 6 -14.24 -4.08 -7.40
N GLY A 7 -14.42 -3.27 -8.45
CA GLY A 7 -14.98 -1.93 -8.31
C GLY A 7 -13.98 -0.86 -7.90
N ILE A 8 -12.74 -1.22 -7.62
CA ILE A 8 -11.68 -0.27 -7.27
C ILE A 8 -10.96 0.17 -8.53
N ARG A 9 -10.90 1.48 -8.74
CA ARG A 9 -10.13 2.07 -9.83
C ARG A 9 -8.66 2.14 -9.42
N VAL A 10 -7.80 1.44 -10.15
CA VAL A 10 -6.35 1.49 -9.92
C VAL A 10 -5.84 2.86 -10.36
N PRO A 11 -5.14 3.61 -9.51
CA PRO A 11 -4.63 4.93 -9.89
C PRO A 11 -3.70 4.86 -11.09
N ASP A 12 -3.88 5.78 -12.04
CA ASP A 12 -3.12 5.81 -13.28
C ASP A 12 -2.48 7.17 -13.58
N SER A 13 -2.36 8.04 -12.56
CA SER A 13 -1.61 9.28 -12.68
C SER A 13 -0.15 9.00 -13.06
N LYS A 14 0.54 10.00 -13.55
CA LYS A 14 1.97 9.86 -13.87
C LYS A 14 2.76 9.37 -12.66
N LEU A 15 2.48 9.94 -11.48
CA LEU A 15 3.10 9.51 -10.23
C LEU A 15 2.89 8.00 -9.99
N CYS A 16 1.64 7.54 -10.07
CA CYS A 16 1.32 6.15 -9.79
C CYS A 16 1.86 5.19 -10.86
N GLN A 17 1.92 5.62 -12.11
CA GLN A 17 2.58 4.83 -13.17
C GLN A 17 4.07 4.65 -12.89
N GLU A 18 4.75 5.71 -12.46
CA GLU A 18 6.17 5.65 -12.10
C GLU A 18 6.40 4.76 -10.87
N VAL A 19 5.52 4.83 -9.87
CA VAL A 19 5.55 3.92 -8.71
C VAL A 19 5.45 2.48 -9.18
N ARG A 20 4.47 2.18 -10.03
CA ARG A 20 4.24 0.83 -10.53
C ARG A 20 5.47 0.28 -11.25
N GLU A 21 6.06 1.07 -12.12
CA GLU A 21 7.24 0.66 -12.88
C GLU A 21 8.43 0.39 -11.96
N LEU A 22 8.69 1.31 -11.03
CA LEU A 22 9.80 1.16 -10.09
C LEU A 22 9.64 -0.08 -9.22
N VAL A 23 8.45 -0.30 -8.67
CA VAL A 23 8.20 -1.44 -7.79
C VAL A 23 8.28 -2.75 -8.58
N ARG A 24 7.68 -2.80 -9.77
CA ARG A 24 7.74 -3.98 -10.62
C ARG A 24 9.18 -4.35 -10.99
N ASP A 25 10.01 -3.35 -11.27
CA ASP A 25 11.40 -3.58 -11.66
C ASP A 25 12.29 -3.96 -10.48
N THR A 26 11.86 -3.69 -9.26
CA THR A 26 12.67 -3.85 -8.04
C THR A 26 12.25 -5.07 -7.22
N GLU A 27 10.94 -5.31 -7.08
CA GLU A 27 10.43 -6.45 -6.30
C GLU A 27 10.37 -7.73 -7.15
N THR A 28 10.39 -8.88 -6.46
CA THR A 28 10.07 -10.16 -7.11
C THR A 28 8.59 -10.15 -7.51
N ASP A 29 8.20 -11.06 -8.41
CA ASP A 29 6.79 -11.20 -8.81
C ASP A 29 5.90 -11.47 -7.60
N LEU A 30 6.36 -12.29 -6.66
CA LEU A 30 5.62 -12.60 -5.44
C LEU A 30 5.31 -11.32 -4.64
N LEU A 31 6.33 -10.50 -4.38
CA LEU A 31 6.14 -9.25 -3.64
C LEU A 31 5.32 -8.23 -4.42
N TYR A 32 5.54 -8.15 -5.72
CA TYR A 32 4.78 -7.23 -6.56
C TYR A 32 3.28 -7.54 -6.53
N HIS A 33 2.91 -8.81 -6.69
CA HIS A 33 1.51 -9.21 -6.63
C HIS A 33 0.91 -9.02 -5.25
N HIS A 34 1.68 -9.32 -4.19
CA HIS A 34 1.27 -9.04 -2.81
C HIS A 34 0.98 -7.55 -2.61
N SER A 35 1.88 -6.67 -3.07
CA SER A 35 1.71 -5.23 -2.94
C SER A 35 0.44 -4.73 -3.64
N ASN A 36 0.15 -5.25 -4.83
CA ASN A 36 -1.09 -4.92 -5.54
C ASN A 36 -2.33 -5.36 -4.77
N ARG A 37 -2.31 -6.57 -4.19
CA ARG A 37 -3.44 -7.05 -3.37
C ARG A 37 -3.60 -6.24 -2.10
N VAL A 38 -2.51 -5.80 -1.48
CA VAL A 38 -2.56 -4.92 -0.30
C VAL A 38 -3.31 -3.63 -0.64
N PHE A 39 -3.01 -3.02 -1.78
CA PHE A 39 -3.75 -1.85 -2.23
C PHE A 39 -5.23 -2.16 -2.40
N LEU A 40 -5.58 -3.22 -3.12
CA LEU A 40 -6.98 -3.55 -3.42
C LEU A 40 -7.76 -3.89 -2.14
N PHE A 41 -7.20 -4.71 -1.26
CA PHE A 41 -7.85 -5.05 0.00
C PHE A 41 -7.97 -3.82 0.91
N GLY A 42 -6.95 -2.97 0.94
CA GLY A 42 -7.00 -1.72 1.70
C GLY A 42 -8.09 -0.78 1.18
N ALA A 43 -8.17 -0.59 -0.12
CA ALA A 43 -9.18 0.28 -0.74
C ALA A 43 -10.60 -0.25 -0.50
N LEU A 44 -10.81 -1.56 -0.67
CA LEU A 44 -12.11 -2.18 -0.41
C LEU A 44 -12.51 -2.02 1.05
N THR A 45 -11.57 -2.20 1.97
CA THR A 45 -11.81 -2.01 3.40
C THR A 45 -12.20 -0.57 3.71
N GLY A 46 -11.50 0.40 3.10
CA GLY A 46 -11.80 1.82 3.28
C GLY A 46 -13.21 2.16 2.79
N GLU A 47 -13.61 1.67 1.62
CA GLU A 47 -14.95 1.89 1.10
C GLU A 47 -16.01 1.23 1.98
N ARG A 48 -15.78 0.00 2.40
CA ARG A 48 -16.70 -0.73 3.26
C ARG A 48 -16.94 0.00 4.59
N ARG A 49 -15.89 0.57 5.16
CA ARG A 49 -15.97 1.27 6.46
C ARG A 49 -16.39 2.73 6.32
N GLY A 50 -16.57 3.22 5.09
CA GLY A 50 -16.96 4.61 4.85
C GLY A 50 -15.88 5.62 5.18
N LEU A 51 -14.60 5.23 5.07
CA LEU A 51 -13.47 6.13 5.33
C LEU A 51 -13.19 6.99 4.11
N GLU A 52 -12.89 8.27 4.35
CA GLU A 52 -12.34 9.14 3.32
C GLU A 52 -10.82 8.98 3.32
N PHE A 53 -10.26 8.65 2.17
CA PHE A 53 -8.81 8.46 2.05
C PHE A 53 -8.35 8.83 0.64
N ASP A 54 -7.09 9.22 0.55
CA ASP A 54 -6.45 9.51 -0.74
C ASP A 54 -6.01 8.20 -1.38
N CYS A 55 -6.66 7.85 -2.49
CA CYS A 55 -6.42 6.57 -3.17
C CYS A 55 -5.01 6.48 -3.75
N GLU A 56 -4.44 7.60 -4.23
CA GLU A 56 -3.07 7.59 -4.73
C GLU A 56 -2.05 7.38 -3.62
N LEU A 57 -2.24 8.03 -2.46
CA LEU A 57 -1.36 7.82 -1.31
C LEU A 57 -1.45 6.39 -0.78
N LEU A 58 -2.65 5.82 -0.77
CA LEU A 58 -2.82 4.41 -0.40
C LEU A 58 -2.06 3.50 -1.37
N TYR A 59 -2.15 3.79 -2.66
CA TYR A 59 -1.45 3.03 -3.68
C TYR A 59 0.07 3.09 -3.47
N VAL A 60 0.60 4.30 -3.27
CA VAL A 60 2.05 4.47 -3.02
C VAL A 60 2.47 3.71 -1.77
N GLY A 61 1.73 3.84 -0.68
CA GLY A 61 2.03 3.14 0.57
C GLY A 61 2.02 1.63 0.41
N ALA A 62 0.99 1.10 -0.24
CA ALA A 62 0.86 -0.33 -0.48
C ALA A 62 1.99 -0.85 -1.37
N MET A 63 2.30 -0.15 -2.46
CA MET A 63 3.32 -0.60 -3.41
C MET A 63 4.72 -0.57 -2.81
N PHE A 64 5.03 0.41 -1.96
CA PHE A 64 6.37 0.55 -1.36
C PHE A 64 6.56 -0.22 -0.06
N HIS A 65 5.49 -0.75 0.55
CA HIS A 65 5.61 -1.23 1.94
C HIS A 65 6.66 -2.32 2.16
N ASP A 66 6.91 -3.16 1.17
CA ASP A 66 7.91 -4.23 1.24
C ASP A 66 9.19 -3.91 0.46
N MET A 67 9.35 -2.70 -0.05
CA MET A 67 10.56 -2.32 -0.81
C MET A 67 11.84 -2.44 0.02
N GLY A 68 11.74 -2.29 1.33
CA GLY A 68 12.88 -2.47 2.23
C GLY A 68 13.42 -3.90 2.28
N LEU A 69 12.66 -4.87 1.78
CA LEU A 69 13.11 -6.26 1.65
C LEU A 69 13.98 -6.49 0.42
N THR A 70 14.04 -5.53 -0.50
CA THR A 70 14.79 -5.68 -1.74
C THR A 70 16.25 -5.30 -1.57
N ASP A 71 17.14 -5.89 -2.37
CA ASP A 71 18.56 -5.59 -2.29
C ASP A 71 18.86 -4.12 -2.55
N ARG A 72 18.08 -3.48 -3.42
CA ARG A 72 18.28 -2.09 -3.78
C ARG A 72 18.11 -1.13 -2.60
N TYR A 73 17.18 -1.42 -1.67
CA TYR A 73 16.84 -0.51 -0.59
C TYR A 73 17.20 -1.02 0.80
N SER A 74 17.61 -2.27 0.92
CA SER A 74 17.97 -2.87 2.21
C SER A 74 19.20 -2.23 2.81
N THR A 75 19.14 -1.86 4.08
CA THR A 75 20.26 -1.34 4.87
C THR A 75 20.35 -2.10 6.18
N ASN A 76 21.06 -1.57 7.18
CA ASN A 76 21.10 -2.15 8.52
C ASN A 76 19.89 -1.77 9.38
N GLU A 77 19.00 -0.91 8.88
CA GLU A 77 17.76 -0.57 9.54
C GLU A 77 16.72 -1.69 9.37
N ARG A 78 15.62 -1.59 10.13
CA ARG A 78 14.46 -2.46 9.91
C ARG A 78 13.95 -2.24 8.48
N PHE A 79 13.50 -3.32 7.83
CA PHE A 79 13.03 -3.21 6.44
C PHE A 79 11.85 -2.25 6.30
N GLU A 80 11.00 -2.13 7.33
CA GLU A 80 9.87 -1.19 7.31
C GLU A 80 10.36 0.25 7.21
N VAL A 81 11.43 0.58 7.91
CA VAL A 81 12.05 1.92 7.85
C VAL A 81 12.71 2.13 6.49
N ASP A 82 13.41 1.13 5.97
CA ASP A 82 14.02 1.22 4.64
C ASP A 82 12.99 1.44 3.55
N GLY A 83 11.85 0.73 3.60
CA GLY A 83 10.74 0.93 2.67
C GLY A 83 10.12 2.31 2.81
N ALA A 84 9.91 2.75 4.05
CA ALA A 84 9.36 4.09 4.33
C ALA A 84 10.28 5.18 3.79
N ASN A 85 11.59 5.05 3.99
CA ASN A 85 12.58 6.02 3.48
C ASN A 85 12.61 6.03 1.94
N ALA A 86 12.50 4.88 1.30
CA ALA A 86 12.44 4.80 -0.16
C ALA A 86 11.23 5.56 -0.71
N ALA A 87 10.06 5.38 -0.09
CA ALA A 87 8.84 6.09 -0.47
C ALA A 87 8.96 7.58 -0.22
N ARG A 88 9.50 7.98 0.93
CA ARG A 88 9.71 9.39 1.27
C ARG A 88 10.55 10.08 0.21
N ASP A 89 11.68 9.50 -0.15
CA ASP A 89 12.61 10.09 -1.11
C ASP A 89 11.97 10.19 -2.49
N PHE A 90 11.23 9.16 -2.90
CA PHE A 90 10.49 9.17 -4.15
C PHE A 90 9.44 10.30 -4.18
N LEU A 91 8.63 10.41 -3.13
CA LEU A 91 7.57 11.41 -3.06
C LEU A 91 8.13 12.83 -3.01
N ARG A 92 9.23 13.05 -2.31
CA ARG A 92 9.90 14.35 -2.26
C ARG A 92 10.42 14.76 -3.63
N ARG A 93 10.93 13.83 -4.42
CA ARG A 93 11.35 14.11 -5.81
C ARG A 93 10.19 14.52 -6.70
N HIS A 94 8.97 14.15 -6.33
CA HIS A 94 7.75 14.49 -7.08
C HIS A 94 7.00 15.67 -6.45
N ALA A 95 7.65 16.41 -5.54
CA ALA A 95 7.11 17.61 -4.90
C ALA A 95 5.77 17.39 -4.17
N ILE A 96 5.59 16.21 -3.58
CA ILE A 96 4.40 15.89 -2.79
C ILE A 96 4.48 16.62 -1.44
N PRO A 97 3.36 17.19 -0.94
CA PRO A 97 3.36 17.89 0.35
C PRO A 97 3.86 17.02 1.50
N GLU A 98 4.63 17.61 2.43
CA GLU A 98 5.25 16.85 3.52
C GLU A 98 4.24 16.15 4.43
N SER A 99 3.04 16.71 4.62
CA SER A 99 2.02 16.02 5.41
C SER A 99 1.59 14.71 4.76
N ASP A 100 1.55 14.65 3.44
CA ASP A 100 1.24 13.43 2.69
C ASP A 100 2.43 12.46 2.73
N VAL A 101 3.64 12.97 2.60
CA VAL A 101 4.86 12.17 2.73
C VAL A 101 4.91 11.49 4.11
N ASP A 102 4.61 12.24 5.16
CA ASP A 102 4.59 11.71 6.53
C ASP A 102 3.54 10.62 6.72
N GLU A 103 2.36 10.79 6.12
CA GLU A 103 1.31 9.77 6.21
C GLU A 103 1.75 8.46 5.53
N VAL A 104 2.35 8.55 4.36
CA VAL A 104 2.86 7.36 3.65
C VAL A 104 4.00 6.73 4.42
N TRP A 105 4.91 7.55 4.97
CA TRP A 105 6.03 7.05 5.79
C TRP A 105 5.52 6.23 6.98
N ASP A 106 4.56 6.78 7.73
CA ASP A 106 3.97 6.09 8.87
C ASP A 106 3.25 4.81 8.44
N ALA A 107 2.54 4.85 7.29
CA ALA A 107 1.85 3.68 6.77
C ALA A 107 2.80 2.51 6.55
N ILE A 108 3.96 2.78 6.00
CA ILE A 108 4.97 1.76 5.70
C ILE A 108 5.71 1.35 6.97
N ALA A 109 6.17 2.31 7.77
CA ALA A 109 6.95 2.03 8.97
C ALA A 109 6.16 1.23 10.01
N LEU A 110 4.85 1.39 10.06
CA LEU A 110 3.98 0.78 11.08
C LEU A 110 3.22 -0.46 10.58
N HIS A 111 3.42 -0.90 9.32
CA HIS A 111 2.59 -1.98 8.78
C HIS A 111 2.81 -3.35 9.44
N THR A 112 3.84 -3.50 10.25
CA THR A 112 4.10 -4.71 11.04
C THR A 112 3.91 -4.47 12.54
N THR A 113 3.24 -3.39 12.94
CA THR A 113 3.02 -3.03 14.35
C THR A 113 1.53 -3.13 14.69
N PRO A 114 1.04 -4.32 15.06
CA PRO A 114 -0.40 -4.49 15.37
C PRO A 114 -0.86 -3.60 16.51
N GLY A 115 -2.10 -3.13 16.42
CA GLY A 115 -2.73 -2.37 17.48
C GLY A 115 -2.50 -0.86 17.44
N ILE A 116 -1.67 -0.37 16.52
CA ILE A 116 -1.37 1.07 16.39
C ILE A 116 -1.99 1.68 15.12
N PRO A 117 -1.81 1.08 13.91
CA PRO A 117 -2.23 1.72 12.66
C PRO A 117 -3.71 2.10 12.59
N GLN A 118 -4.60 1.32 13.19
CA GLN A 118 -6.04 1.60 13.15
C GLN A 118 -6.42 2.91 13.86
N HIS A 119 -5.53 3.44 14.69
CA HIS A 119 -5.73 4.69 15.41
C HIS A 119 -5.09 5.90 14.72
N LYS A 120 -4.44 5.67 13.59
CA LYS A 120 -3.74 6.70 12.81
C LYS A 120 -4.61 7.16 11.64
N ARG A 121 -4.06 8.02 10.79
CA ARG A 121 -4.74 8.55 9.61
C ARG A 121 -5.13 7.41 8.66
N PRO A 122 -6.15 7.61 7.80
CA PRO A 122 -6.73 6.52 7.00
C PRO A 122 -5.74 5.71 6.17
N VAL A 123 -4.78 6.34 5.50
CA VAL A 123 -3.81 5.59 4.67
C VAL A 123 -2.99 4.64 5.55
N VAL A 124 -2.58 5.10 6.74
CA VAL A 124 -1.83 4.25 7.69
C VAL A 124 -2.65 3.04 8.08
N ALA A 125 -3.90 3.26 8.49
CA ALA A 125 -4.80 2.19 8.90
C ALA A 125 -5.04 1.20 7.76
N LEU A 126 -5.24 1.69 6.54
CA LEU A 126 -5.63 0.86 5.40
C LEU A 126 -4.48 0.05 4.80
N VAL A 127 -3.24 0.57 4.80
CA VAL A 127 -2.09 -0.24 4.38
C VAL A 127 -1.96 -1.46 5.28
N THR A 128 -2.00 -1.25 6.60
CA THR A 128 -1.91 -2.37 7.54
C THR A 128 -3.10 -3.33 7.40
N ALA A 129 -4.32 -2.80 7.23
CA ALA A 129 -5.50 -3.65 7.02
C ALA A 129 -5.34 -4.53 5.78
N GLY A 130 -4.83 -3.97 4.68
CA GLY A 130 -4.56 -4.72 3.45
C GLY A 130 -3.51 -5.80 3.65
N VAL A 131 -2.41 -5.47 4.34
CA VAL A 131 -1.35 -6.43 4.65
C VAL A 131 -1.89 -7.60 5.48
N GLU A 132 -2.61 -7.29 6.56
CA GLU A 132 -3.15 -8.31 7.46
C GLU A 132 -4.18 -9.19 6.74
N MET A 133 -4.98 -8.61 5.85
CA MET A 133 -5.97 -9.38 5.09
C MET A 133 -5.28 -10.31 4.09
N ASP A 134 -4.29 -9.84 3.36
CA ASP A 134 -3.62 -10.65 2.34
C ASP A 134 -2.74 -11.75 2.95
N VAL A 135 -2.07 -11.47 4.06
CA VAL A 135 -1.12 -12.42 4.66
C VAL A 135 -1.81 -13.43 5.58
N VAL A 136 -2.72 -12.95 6.45
CA VAL A 136 -3.32 -13.81 7.49
C VAL A 136 -4.84 -13.83 7.47
N GLY A 137 -5.47 -13.16 6.53
CA GLY A 137 -6.93 -13.20 6.36
C GLY A 137 -7.72 -12.44 7.41
N VAL A 138 -7.09 -11.50 8.14
CA VAL A 138 -7.80 -10.68 9.13
C VAL A 138 -8.91 -9.89 8.44
N ALA A 139 -10.12 -9.92 9.01
CA ALA A 139 -11.31 -9.21 8.51
C ALA A 139 -11.73 -9.62 7.09
N TYR A 140 -11.26 -10.77 6.60
CA TYR A 140 -11.54 -11.28 5.27
C TYR A 140 -13.04 -11.39 5.01
N GLU A 141 -13.81 -11.73 6.03
CA GLU A 141 -15.27 -11.88 5.97
C GLU A 141 -16.02 -10.55 5.81
N GLU A 142 -15.37 -9.41 6.00
CA GLU A 142 -15.99 -8.10 5.74
C GLU A 142 -16.20 -7.86 4.25
N LEU A 143 -15.45 -8.55 3.40
CA LEU A 143 -15.59 -8.46 1.95
C LEU A 143 -16.44 -9.60 1.42
N THR A 144 -17.13 -9.38 0.30
CA THR A 144 -17.88 -10.46 -0.35
C THR A 144 -16.93 -11.46 -0.99
N LYS A 145 -17.39 -12.70 -1.17
CA LYS A 145 -16.61 -13.71 -1.88
C LYS A 145 -16.25 -13.23 -3.29
N GLU A 146 -17.18 -12.56 -3.97
CA GLU A 146 -16.95 -12.03 -5.31
C GLU A 146 -15.81 -11.00 -5.32
N GLN A 147 -15.81 -10.06 -4.37
CA GLN A 147 -14.72 -9.09 -4.24
C GLN A 147 -13.38 -9.76 -4.03
N ARG A 148 -13.33 -10.73 -3.10
CA ARG A 148 -12.09 -11.46 -2.80
C ARG A 148 -11.58 -12.22 -4.02
N ASP A 149 -12.48 -12.91 -4.73
CA ASP A 149 -12.11 -13.69 -5.91
C ASP A 149 -11.54 -12.79 -7.01
N GLN A 150 -12.10 -11.59 -7.20
CA GLN A 150 -11.59 -10.65 -8.19
C GLN A 150 -10.20 -10.13 -7.83
N VAL A 151 -9.94 -9.87 -6.55
CA VAL A 151 -8.61 -9.42 -6.10
C VAL A 151 -7.57 -10.53 -6.30
N LEU A 152 -7.95 -11.77 -6.04
CA LEU A 152 -7.04 -12.91 -6.12
C LEU A 152 -6.86 -13.46 -7.56
N ALA A 153 -7.65 -13.00 -8.47
CA ALA A 153 -7.61 -13.49 -9.86
C ALA A 153 -6.33 -13.06 -10.62
#